data_32144b7ceb0cc3d77463381510267ca3
#
_entry.id   32144b7ceb0cc3d77463381510267ca3
#
_cell.length_a   1.000
_cell.length_b   1.000
_cell.length_c   1.000
_cell.angle_alpha   90.00
_cell.angle_beta   90.00
_cell.angle_gamma   90.00
#
_symmetry.space_group_name_H-M   'P 1'
#
loop_
_entity.id
_entity.type
_entity.pdbx_description
1 polymer ?
#
loop_
_entity_poly.entity_id
_entity_poly.type
_entity_poly.pdbx_seq_one_letter_code
_entity_poly.pdbx_strand_id
1 'polypeptide(L)' 'MKYYKIIFSDYSETIGKQENKAKMQADANRYCKMWGLSETVREIIEISENEYNSLKR' A
#
# COMPACT_ATOMS: atom_id res chain seq x y z
N MET A 1 -0.27 -9.13 12.20
CA MET A 1 -0.22 -8.00 11.27
C MET A 1 -0.46 -8.50 9.86
N LYS A 2 -1.15 -7.72 9.05
CA LYS A 2 -1.50 -8.11 7.68
C LYS A 2 -0.62 -7.39 6.68
N TYR A 3 -0.45 -7.97 5.52
CA TYR A 3 0.41 -7.45 4.45
C TYR A 3 -0.46 -7.05 3.27
N TYR A 4 -0.07 -5.95 2.61
CA TYR A 4 -0.90 -5.36 1.54
C TYR A 4 -0.05 -4.91 0.38
N LYS A 5 -0.64 -4.98 -0.82
CA LYS A 5 -0.13 -4.33 -2.01
C LYS A 5 -1.01 -3.11 -2.30
N ILE A 6 -0.41 -1.96 -2.49
CA ILE A 6 -1.12 -0.71 -2.74
C ILE A 6 -0.89 -0.31 -4.20
N ILE A 7 -1.97 -0.11 -4.93
CA ILE A 7 -1.92 0.30 -6.33
C ILE A 7 -2.42 1.74 -6.40
N PHE A 8 -1.62 2.60 -7.00
CA PHE A 8 -1.95 4.03 -7.13
C PHE A 8 -2.66 4.31 -8.45
N SER A 9 -3.16 5.53 -8.61
CA SER A 9 -3.96 5.91 -9.78
C SER A 9 -3.17 5.87 -11.09
N ASP A 10 -1.84 5.95 -11.02
CA ASP A 10 -0.96 5.82 -12.19
C ASP A 10 -0.52 4.37 -12.43
N TYR A 11 -1.14 3.42 -11.72
CA TYR A 11 -0.84 1.98 -11.77
C TYR A 11 0.53 1.60 -11.18
N SER A 12 1.22 2.53 -10.55
CA SER A 12 2.41 2.16 -9.77
C SER A 12 1.99 1.40 -8.51
N GLU A 13 2.89 0.57 -8.00
CA GLU A 13 2.59 -0.31 -6.87
C GLU A 13 3.64 -0.16 -5.78
N THR A 14 3.20 -0.33 -4.56
CA THR A 14 4.09 -0.45 -3.41
C THR A 14 3.52 -1.49 -2.46
N ILE A 15 4.29 -1.86 -1.44
CA ILE A 15 3.83 -2.82 -0.44
C ILE A 15 3.95 -2.21 0.94
N GLY A 16 3.10 -2.69 1.85
CA GLY A 16 3.11 -2.23 3.23
C GLY A 16 2.49 -3.25 4.15
N LYS A 17 2.61 -3.01 5.44
CA LYS A 17 2.00 -3.86 6.45
C LYS A 17 1.29 -3.01 7.49
N GLN A 18 0.13 -3.47 7.93
CA GLN A 18 -0.67 -2.80 8.95
C GLN A 18 -1.58 -3.81 9.64
N GLU A 19 -2.20 -3.40 10.74
CA GLU A 19 -3.10 -4.26 11.48
C GLU A 19 -4.34 -4.62 10.68
N ASN A 20 -4.85 -3.67 9.88
CA ASN A 20 -6.04 -3.88 9.06
C ASN A 20 -6.03 -2.96 7.85
N LYS A 21 -6.97 -3.21 6.94
CA LYS A 21 -7.06 -2.49 5.68
C LYS A 21 -7.34 -0.99 5.87
N ALA A 22 -8.18 -0.64 6.86
CA ALA A 22 -8.51 0.77 7.11
C ALA A 22 -7.27 1.56 7.52
N LYS A 23 -6.42 0.98 8.37
CA LYS A 23 -5.17 1.63 8.76
C LYS A 23 -4.19 1.71 7.60
N MET A 24 -4.16 0.68 6.75
CA MET A 24 -3.30 0.70 5.57
C MET A 24 -3.73 1.79 4.59
N GLN A 25 -5.04 1.96 4.42
CA GLN A 25 -5.58 3.03 3.58
C GLN A 25 -5.16 4.41 4.10
N ALA A 26 -5.26 4.63 5.41
CA ALA A 26 -4.86 5.90 6.02
C ALA A 26 -3.36 6.15 5.83
N ASP A 27 -2.53 5.13 6.00
CA ASP A 27 -1.09 5.25 5.80
C ASP A 27 -0.75 5.57 4.35
N ALA A 28 -1.41 4.92 3.40
CA ALA A 28 -1.18 5.15 1.98
C ALA A 28 -1.57 6.57 1.58
N ASN A 29 -2.70 7.06 2.10
CA ASN A 29 -3.13 8.43 1.85
C ASN A 29 -2.14 9.44 2.41
N ARG A 30 -1.63 9.19 3.62
CA ARG A 30 -0.64 10.04 4.24
C ARG A 30 0.67 10.04 3.45
N TYR A 31 1.06 8.91 2.93
CA TYR A 31 2.25 8.79 2.10
C TYR A 31 2.14 9.70 0.86
N CYS A 32 1.02 9.61 0.14
CA CYS A 32 0.80 10.46 -1.03
C CYS A 32 0.85 11.94 -0.66
N LYS A 33 0.23 12.32 0.45
CA LYS A 33 0.20 13.72 0.89
C LYS A 33 1.58 14.20 1.31
N MET A 34 2.32 13.37 2.04
CA MET A 34 3.64 13.75 2.56
C MET A 34 4.66 13.97 1.44
N TRP A 35 4.58 13.20 0.38
CA TRP A 35 5.49 13.32 -0.75
C TRP A 35 4.99 14.24 -1.84
N GLY A 36 3.82 14.88 -1.63
CA GLY A 36 3.25 15.82 -2.60
C GLY A 36 2.89 15.16 -3.92
N LEU A 37 2.53 13.88 -3.88
CA LEU A 37 2.17 13.15 -5.08
C LEU A 37 0.78 13.56 -5.57
N SER A 38 0.62 13.67 -6.88
CA SER A 38 -0.69 13.92 -7.48
C SER A 38 -1.53 12.66 -7.56
N GLU A 39 -0.90 11.48 -7.45
CA GLU A 39 -1.59 10.21 -7.49
C GLU A 39 -2.38 9.97 -6.21
N THR A 40 -3.47 9.23 -6.35
CA THR A 40 -4.27 8.76 -5.21
C THR A 40 -4.24 7.24 -5.16
N VAL A 41 -4.65 6.68 -4.04
CA VAL A 41 -4.73 5.22 -3.90
C VAL A 41 -5.89 4.70 -4.73
N ARG A 42 -5.60 3.79 -5.66
CA ARG A 42 -6.61 3.16 -6.49
C ARG A 42 -7.17 1.91 -5.82
N GLU A 43 -6.30 1.07 -5.27
CA GLU A 43 -6.73 -0.20 -4.70
C GLU A 43 -5.73 -0.67 -3.66
N ILE A 44 -6.23 -1.37 -2.63
CA ILE A 44 -5.40 -2.01 -1.62
C ILE A 44 -5.80 -3.48 -1.57
N ILE A 45 -4.84 -4.37 -1.79
CA ILE A 45 -5.07 -5.81 -1.87
C ILE A 45 -4.29 -6.49 -0.75
N GLU A 46 -4.97 -7.31 0.04
CA GLU A 46 -4.30 -8.11 1.07
C GLU A 46 -3.53 -9.23 0.39
N ILE A 47 -2.25 -9.40 0.77
CA ILE A 47 -1.36 -10.42 0.23
C ILE A 47 -0.80 -11.26 1.37
N SER A 48 -0.21 -12.41 1.04
CA SER A 48 0.41 -13.27 2.02
C SER A 48 1.77 -12.72 2.45
N GLU A 49 2.25 -13.18 3.59
CA GLU A 49 3.59 -12.84 4.06
C GLU A 49 4.66 -13.27 3.06
N ASN A 50 4.49 -14.46 2.46
CA ASN A 50 5.43 -14.94 1.46
C ASN A 50 5.48 -14.02 0.24
N GLU A 51 4.32 -13.58 -0.23
CA GLU A 51 4.25 -12.65 -1.36
C GLU A 51 4.88 -11.31 -0.99
N TYR A 52 4.58 -10.80 0.20
CA TYR A 52 5.17 -9.57 0.69
C TYR A 52 6.70 -9.65 0.69
N ASN A 53 7.25 -10.71 1.24
CA ASN A 53 8.71 -10.90 1.31
C ASN A 53 9.32 -11.02 -0.08
N SER A 54 8.61 -11.63 -1.01
CA SER A 54 9.06 -11.76 -2.40
C SER A 54 9.14 -10.40 -3.10
N LEU A 55 8.14 -9.55 -2.87
CA LEU A 55 8.07 -8.22 -3.48
C LEU A 55 8.99 -7.20 -2.80
N LYS A 56 9.36 -7.46 -1.56
CA LYS A 56 10.13 -6.51 -0.75
C LYS A 56 11.57 -6.30 -1.23
N ARG A 57 12.09 -7.16 -2.02
CA ARG A 57 13.49 -7.11 -2.49
C ARG A 57 13.86 -5.82 -3.18
#